data_47f8510c64511bd625301b0acd676cc5
#
_entry.id   47f8510c64511bd625301b0acd676cc5
#
_cell.length_a   1.000
_cell.length_b   1.000
_cell.length_c   1.000
_cell.angle_alpha   90.00
_cell.angle_beta   90.00
_cell.angle_gamma   90.00
#
_symmetry.space_group_name_H-M   'P 1'
#
loop_
_entity.id
_entity.type
_entity.pdbx_description
1 polymer ?
#
loop_
_entity_poly.entity_id
_entity_poly.type
_entity_poly.pdbx_seq_one_letter_code
_entity_poly.pdbx_strand_id
1 'polypeptide(L)'
;MLHQLEAVITGISNAVWPVFLPFMLIVGAFTSIRTIFMIQKKATRPAGLKFKNIIGPASISLGAMIGTGAIIGVLGALSKFYASGEVNVESMAIWALIGACIMVPVSYAETLNSKIMGKGPKEYIGELINPKLGMVYAVCFVALAVFGFGGFQFSGIDSVTKLVTDQFMGMNLTLVQRYLFIVVPVIAVVAALVLSKKHEIFMNAMTYMIGTAVVGYFIFFTLFVIKTSGYIPTYFANVLEGMTNPVNGFSGIMLGFVLGMQKVLQTAETGLGALAMAAQEADTQPREAAMISLIPTIITVVVSIVVTSYIASYGIDAGIITFQGGAAERLAEYFGTAQQVTGMFGLVVLCAFTVLSALTTILGSYYYMTKLFKKNHINKNIAIYLVLIIAAGTLAVFGANVVFEAVDLLLFVLCGINVTALAIFTIKKWKDYVITDKEDKKIA
;
A
#
# COMPACT_ATOMS: atom_id res chain seq x y z
N MET A 1 5.73 -24.00 17.60
CA MET A 1 5.45 -22.70 18.22
C MET A 1 5.15 -21.62 17.17
N LEU A 2 6.03 -21.33 16.19
CA LEU A 2 5.76 -20.32 15.17
C LEU A 2 4.51 -20.64 14.33
N HIS A 3 4.34 -21.87 13.82
CA HIS A 3 3.14 -22.27 13.08
C HIS A 3 1.84 -22.20 13.89
N GLN A 4 1.91 -22.45 15.20
CA GLN A 4 0.73 -22.31 16.06
C GLN A 4 0.37 -20.83 16.24
N LEU A 5 1.37 -19.96 16.41
CA LEU A 5 1.16 -18.52 16.50
C LEU A 5 0.59 -17.96 15.19
N GLU A 6 1.13 -18.39 14.04
CA GLU A 6 0.62 -18.05 12.71
C GLU A 6 -0.85 -18.45 12.56
N ALA A 7 -1.21 -19.68 12.90
CA ALA A 7 -2.59 -20.14 12.84
C ALA A 7 -3.55 -19.34 13.74
N VAL A 8 -3.10 -18.96 14.93
CA VAL A 8 -3.90 -18.12 15.85
C VAL A 8 -4.10 -16.73 15.27
N ILE A 9 -3.03 -16.08 14.75
CA ILE A 9 -3.11 -14.73 14.16
C ILE A 9 -4.00 -14.74 12.94
N THR A 10 -3.84 -15.71 12.03
CA THR A 10 -4.69 -15.88 10.85
C THR A 10 -6.15 -16.12 11.25
N GLY A 11 -6.40 -16.94 12.28
CA GLY A 11 -7.75 -17.16 12.80
C GLY A 11 -8.40 -15.87 13.32
N ILE A 12 -7.66 -15.06 14.08
CA ILE A 12 -8.15 -13.77 14.57
C ILE A 12 -8.38 -12.81 13.37
N SER A 13 -7.45 -12.72 12.43
CA SER A 13 -7.58 -11.89 11.24
C SER A 13 -8.85 -12.23 10.46
N ASN A 14 -9.07 -13.51 10.17
CA ASN A 14 -10.27 -13.98 9.47
C ASN A 14 -11.58 -13.68 10.22
N ALA A 15 -11.57 -13.70 11.55
CA ALA A 15 -12.73 -13.35 12.36
C ALA A 15 -13.00 -11.84 12.41
N VAL A 16 -11.97 -11.00 12.33
CA VAL A 16 -12.09 -9.54 12.43
C VAL A 16 -12.51 -8.91 11.10
N TRP A 17 -12.05 -9.42 9.97
CA TRP A 17 -12.33 -8.84 8.65
C TRP A 17 -13.83 -8.64 8.35
N PRO A 18 -14.72 -9.60 8.60
CA PRO A 18 -16.15 -9.44 8.35
C PRO A 18 -16.81 -8.30 9.14
N VAL A 19 -16.25 -7.94 10.30
CA VAL A 19 -16.72 -6.82 11.13
C VAL A 19 -16.04 -5.52 10.75
N PHE A 20 -14.74 -5.59 10.46
CA PHE A 20 -13.92 -4.41 10.17
C PHE A 20 -14.24 -3.77 8.81
N LEU A 21 -14.53 -4.57 7.78
CA LEU A 21 -14.87 -4.04 6.45
C LEU A 21 -16.15 -3.19 6.48
N PRO A 22 -17.28 -3.64 7.02
CA PRO A 22 -18.47 -2.80 7.16
C PRO A 22 -18.20 -1.52 7.97
N PHE A 23 -17.42 -1.61 9.05
CA PHE A 23 -17.01 -0.43 9.82
C PHE A 23 -16.26 0.56 8.93
N MET A 24 -15.24 0.14 8.21
CA MET A 24 -14.45 1.00 7.32
C MET A 24 -15.30 1.61 6.21
N LEU A 25 -16.18 0.82 5.60
CA LEU A 25 -17.07 1.32 4.55
C LEU A 25 -18.05 2.38 5.09
N ILE A 26 -18.71 2.11 6.21
CA ILE A 26 -19.72 2.99 6.77
C ILE A 26 -19.09 4.27 7.33
N VAL A 27 -18.11 4.13 8.23
CA VAL A 27 -17.48 5.27 8.90
C VAL A 27 -16.58 6.05 7.95
N GLY A 28 -15.86 5.35 7.06
CA GLY A 28 -15.05 5.97 6.02
C GLY A 28 -15.89 6.76 5.02
N ALA A 29 -16.97 6.18 4.49
CA ALA A 29 -17.89 6.87 3.59
C ALA A 29 -18.55 8.08 4.28
N PHE A 30 -19.04 7.92 5.51
CA PHE A 30 -19.60 8.99 6.31
C PHE A 30 -18.63 10.17 6.47
N THR A 31 -17.39 9.86 6.87
CA THR A 31 -16.33 10.87 7.05
C THR A 31 -16.02 11.58 5.74
N SER A 32 -15.93 10.85 4.64
CA SER A 32 -15.63 11.37 3.29
C SER A 32 -16.75 12.28 2.79
N ILE A 33 -18.01 11.84 2.89
CA ILE A 33 -19.19 12.63 2.47
C ILE A 33 -19.23 13.94 3.24
N ARG A 34 -19.12 13.90 4.57
CA ARG A 34 -19.14 15.13 5.38
C ARG A 34 -17.97 16.06 5.05
N THR A 35 -16.78 15.51 4.86
CA THR A 35 -15.60 16.30 4.52
C THR A 35 -15.77 16.97 3.17
N ILE A 36 -16.14 16.24 2.13
CA ILE A 36 -16.23 16.72 0.74
C ILE A 36 -17.39 17.71 0.59
N PHE A 37 -18.58 17.40 1.10
CA PHE A 37 -19.77 18.22 0.83
C PHE A 37 -20.00 19.34 1.84
N MET A 38 -19.46 19.26 3.05
CA MET A 38 -19.70 20.24 4.10
C MET A 38 -18.45 20.99 4.54
N ILE A 39 -17.43 20.26 5.03
CA ILE A 39 -16.27 20.86 5.69
C ILE A 39 -15.41 21.62 4.69
N GLN A 40 -15.12 20.99 3.55
CA GLN A 40 -14.33 21.59 2.49
C GLN A 40 -14.85 22.97 2.06
N LYS A 41 -16.15 23.12 1.94
CA LYS A 41 -16.78 24.40 1.48
C LYS A 41 -16.64 25.52 2.50
N LYS A 42 -16.60 25.17 3.79
CA LYS A 42 -16.66 26.15 4.90
C LYS A 42 -15.30 26.39 5.58
N ALA A 43 -14.41 25.41 5.54
CA ALA A 43 -13.13 25.47 6.24
C ALA A 43 -11.92 25.60 5.30
N THR A 44 -12.14 25.70 3.98
CA THR A 44 -11.01 25.82 3.03
C THR A 44 -11.33 26.79 1.90
N ARG A 45 -10.29 27.45 1.37
CA ARG A 45 -10.37 28.26 0.16
C ARG A 45 -10.19 27.39 -1.10
N PRO A 46 -10.77 27.80 -2.25
CA PRO A 46 -10.42 27.22 -3.53
C PRO A 46 -8.92 27.44 -3.79
N ALA A 47 -8.23 26.41 -4.23
CA ALA A 47 -6.81 26.48 -4.55
C ALA A 47 -6.56 25.87 -5.93
N GLY A 48 -5.59 26.39 -6.64
CA GLY A 48 -5.14 25.85 -7.93
C GLY A 48 -3.97 24.91 -7.73
N LEU A 49 -4.03 23.73 -8.35
CA LEU A 49 -2.91 22.79 -8.35
C LEU A 49 -1.73 23.34 -9.14
N LYS A 50 -0.56 23.46 -8.50
CA LYS A 50 0.70 23.76 -9.16
C LYS A 50 1.51 22.48 -9.31
N PHE A 51 1.85 22.10 -10.53
CA PHE A 51 2.58 20.86 -10.83
C PHE A 51 3.85 20.68 -9.98
N LYS A 52 4.58 21.75 -9.72
CA LYS A 52 5.79 21.74 -8.87
C LYS A 52 5.52 21.25 -7.45
N ASN A 53 4.32 21.45 -6.92
CA ASN A 53 3.96 21.05 -5.55
C ASN A 53 3.44 19.61 -5.46
N ILE A 54 3.25 18.95 -6.61
CA ILE A 54 2.67 17.60 -6.67
C ILE A 54 3.73 16.53 -6.48
N ILE A 55 4.88 16.67 -7.15
CA ILE A 55 5.85 15.57 -7.32
C ILE A 55 6.39 15.07 -5.98
N GLY A 56 6.88 15.95 -5.10
CA GLY A 56 7.50 15.56 -3.84
C GLY A 56 6.54 14.74 -2.95
N PRO A 57 5.41 15.32 -2.50
CA PRO A 57 4.46 14.62 -1.63
C PRO A 57 3.86 13.37 -2.26
N ALA A 58 3.53 13.42 -3.57
CA ALA A 58 3.00 12.25 -4.28
C ALA A 58 4.04 11.13 -4.37
N SER A 59 5.31 11.44 -4.62
CA SER A 59 6.38 10.43 -4.72
C SER A 59 6.67 9.76 -3.38
N ILE A 60 6.62 10.50 -2.25
CA ILE A 60 6.79 9.91 -0.92
C ILE A 60 5.67 8.90 -0.67
N SER A 61 4.42 9.34 -0.84
CA SER A 61 3.27 8.47 -0.61
C SER A 61 3.30 7.28 -1.55
N LEU A 62 3.54 7.52 -2.84
CA LEU A 62 3.59 6.48 -3.85
C LEU A 62 4.71 5.46 -3.57
N GLY A 63 5.90 5.94 -3.21
CA GLY A 63 7.04 5.07 -2.88
C GLY A 63 6.85 4.28 -1.60
N ALA A 64 6.12 4.82 -0.63
CA ALA A 64 5.79 4.09 0.59
C ALA A 64 4.70 3.03 0.36
N MET A 65 3.69 3.34 -0.47
CA MET A 65 2.52 2.50 -0.73
C MET A 65 2.79 1.40 -1.77
N ILE A 66 3.49 1.71 -2.86
CA ILE A 66 3.82 0.73 -3.90
C ILE A 66 5.08 -0.02 -3.49
N GLY A 67 4.89 -1.27 -3.10
CA GLY A 67 5.93 -2.23 -2.82
C GLY A 67 5.68 -3.55 -3.52
N THR A 68 6.39 -4.59 -3.13
CA THR A 68 6.21 -5.96 -3.64
C THR A 68 4.80 -6.50 -3.40
N GLY A 69 4.11 -5.96 -2.40
CA GLY A 69 2.70 -6.28 -2.09
C GLY A 69 1.73 -5.99 -3.22
N ALA A 70 2.06 -5.05 -4.10
CA ALA A 70 1.25 -4.74 -5.29
C ALA A 70 1.13 -5.93 -6.25
N ILE A 71 2.12 -6.82 -6.29
CA ILE A 71 2.11 -8.05 -7.08
C ILE A 71 1.85 -9.25 -6.16
N ILE A 72 2.78 -9.54 -5.23
CA ILE A 72 2.74 -10.75 -4.41
C ILE A 72 1.48 -10.82 -3.54
N GLY A 73 1.08 -9.69 -2.94
CA GLY A 73 -0.11 -9.61 -2.11
C GLY A 73 -1.39 -9.86 -2.89
N VAL A 74 -1.49 -9.31 -4.11
CA VAL A 74 -2.66 -9.51 -4.98
C VAL A 74 -2.69 -10.94 -5.50
N LEU A 75 -1.56 -11.49 -5.97
CA LEU A 75 -1.48 -12.90 -6.38
C LEU A 75 -1.89 -13.86 -5.24
N GLY A 76 -1.53 -13.52 -3.99
CA GLY A 76 -1.99 -14.29 -2.82
C GLY A 76 -3.50 -14.27 -2.63
N ALA A 77 -4.16 -13.13 -2.88
CA ALA A 77 -5.62 -13.04 -2.80
C ALA A 77 -6.31 -13.77 -3.96
N LEU A 78 -5.80 -13.59 -5.19
CA LEU A 78 -6.30 -14.30 -6.37
C LEU A 78 -6.16 -15.82 -6.20
N SER A 79 -5.03 -16.28 -5.65
CA SER A 79 -4.81 -17.70 -5.34
C SER A 79 -5.80 -18.24 -4.32
N LYS A 80 -6.11 -17.49 -3.26
CA LYS A 80 -7.14 -17.88 -2.28
C LYS A 80 -8.53 -17.96 -2.91
N PHE A 81 -8.85 -17.01 -3.78
CA PHE A 81 -10.12 -16.98 -4.50
C PHE A 81 -10.22 -18.17 -5.47
N TYR A 82 -9.20 -18.42 -6.24
CA TYR A 82 -9.12 -19.57 -7.15
C TYR A 82 -9.20 -20.91 -6.40
N ALA A 83 -8.49 -21.04 -5.28
CA ALA A 83 -8.51 -22.25 -4.44
C ALA A 83 -9.88 -22.53 -3.80
N SER A 84 -10.77 -21.53 -3.71
CA SER A 84 -12.16 -21.75 -3.26
C SER A 84 -13.07 -22.35 -4.36
N GLY A 85 -12.52 -22.57 -5.55
CA GLY A 85 -13.25 -23.07 -6.73
C GLY A 85 -13.74 -21.98 -7.70
N GLU A 86 -13.51 -20.69 -7.38
CA GLU A 86 -13.86 -19.58 -8.25
C GLU A 86 -12.80 -19.41 -9.34
N VAL A 87 -13.07 -19.91 -10.54
CA VAL A 87 -12.11 -19.89 -11.67
C VAL A 87 -11.97 -18.52 -12.32
N ASN A 88 -13.04 -17.69 -12.29
CA ASN A 88 -13.07 -16.35 -12.88
C ASN A 88 -12.51 -15.32 -11.89
N VAL A 89 -11.19 -15.35 -11.68
CA VAL A 89 -10.49 -14.49 -10.69
C VAL A 89 -10.63 -13.00 -10.98
N GLU A 90 -10.98 -12.61 -12.18
CA GLU A 90 -11.23 -11.24 -12.63
C GLU A 90 -12.35 -10.56 -11.84
N SER A 91 -13.34 -11.32 -11.40
CA SER A 91 -14.45 -10.80 -10.60
C SER A 91 -13.99 -10.24 -9.26
N MET A 92 -12.97 -10.85 -8.63
CA MET A 92 -12.35 -10.31 -7.41
C MET A 92 -11.76 -8.91 -7.66
N ALA A 93 -11.11 -8.70 -8.82
CA ALA A 93 -10.55 -7.40 -9.16
C ALA A 93 -11.63 -6.32 -9.30
N ILE A 94 -12.78 -6.67 -9.89
CA ILE A 94 -13.91 -5.73 -10.01
C ILE A 94 -14.50 -5.39 -8.64
N TRP A 95 -14.67 -6.38 -7.76
CA TRP A 95 -15.09 -6.13 -6.38
C TRP A 95 -14.11 -5.22 -5.64
N ALA A 96 -12.80 -5.41 -5.86
CA ALA A 96 -11.78 -4.51 -5.33
C ALA A 96 -11.93 -3.08 -5.89
N LEU A 97 -12.19 -2.90 -7.19
CA LEU A 97 -12.40 -1.58 -7.78
C LEU A 97 -13.67 -0.89 -7.27
N ILE A 98 -14.77 -1.64 -7.07
CA ILE A 98 -15.98 -1.12 -6.43
C ILE A 98 -15.65 -0.63 -5.02
N GLY A 99 -14.90 -1.43 -4.25
CA GLY A 99 -14.43 -1.02 -2.94
C GLY A 99 -13.51 0.20 -2.98
N ALA A 100 -12.64 0.31 -3.98
CA ALA A 100 -11.78 1.47 -4.15
C ALA A 100 -12.57 2.76 -4.38
N CYS A 101 -13.69 2.71 -5.12
CA CYS A 101 -14.57 3.87 -5.31
C CYS A 101 -15.10 4.43 -3.98
N ILE A 102 -15.25 3.58 -2.95
CA ILE A 102 -15.69 3.99 -1.61
C ILE A 102 -14.50 4.42 -0.76
N MET A 103 -13.37 3.71 -0.87
CA MET A 103 -12.22 3.91 0.01
C MET A 103 -11.26 5.02 -0.46
N VAL A 104 -11.11 5.25 -1.76
CA VAL A 104 -10.26 6.35 -2.26
C VAL A 104 -10.69 7.74 -1.75
N PRO A 105 -11.98 8.09 -1.66
CA PRO A 105 -12.43 9.31 -0.99
C PRO A 105 -12.00 9.46 0.47
N VAL A 106 -11.71 8.34 1.18
CA VAL A 106 -11.19 8.39 2.56
C VAL A 106 -9.80 9.01 2.59
N SER A 107 -8.95 8.73 1.60
CA SER A 107 -7.62 9.36 1.45
C SER A 107 -7.73 10.88 1.34
N TYR A 108 -8.68 11.33 0.53
CA TYR A 108 -8.98 12.76 0.40
C TYR A 108 -9.41 13.37 1.73
N ALA A 109 -10.37 12.74 2.40
CA ALA A 109 -10.92 13.23 3.67
C ALA A 109 -9.88 13.24 4.79
N GLU A 110 -9.07 12.20 4.89
CA GLU A 110 -7.96 12.07 5.84
C GLU A 110 -6.97 13.23 5.66
N THR A 111 -6.50 13.43 4.43
CA THR A 111 -5.53 14.47 4.12
C THR A 111 -6.11 15.88 4.33
N LEU A 112 -7.34 16.14 3.85
CA LEU A 112 -7.98 17.44 4.02
C LEU A 112 -8.13 17.80 5.49
N ASN A 113 -8.69 16.88 6.29
CA ASN A 113 -8.94 17.10 7.70
C ASN A 113 -7.64 17.30 8.49
N SER A 114 -6.61 16.50 8.21
CA SER A 114 -5.28 16.65 8.79
C SER A 114 -4.68 18.04 8.50
N LYS A 115 -4.76 18.49 7.24
CA LYS A 115 -4.25 19.82 6.84
C LYS A 115 -5.05 20.97 7.46
N ILE A 116 -6.37 20.84 7.59
CA ILE A 116 -7.20 21.82 8.29
C ILE A 116 -6.79 21.92 9.76
N MET A 117 -6.55 20.80 10.43
CA MET A 117 -6.08 20.77 11.82
C MET A 117 -4.60 21.21 11.97
N GLY A 118 -3.81 21.19 10.90
CA GLY A 118 -2.37 21.44 10.94
C GLY A 118 -1.59 20.39 11.73
N LYS A 119 -2.12 19.17 11.87
CA LYS A 119 -1.62 18.12 12.75
C LYS A 119 -1.54 16.78 12.04
N GLY A 120 -0.48 16.01 12.33
CA GLY A 120 -0.37 14.63 11.92
C GLY A 120 -1.26 13.69 12.75
N PRO A 121 -1.36 12.40 12.33
CA PRO A 121 -2.28 11.44 12.98
C PRO A 121 -2.06 11.28 14.48
N LYS A 122 -0.81 11.16 14.93
CA LYS A 122 -0.48 11.04 16.36
C LYS A 122 -1.02 12.21 17.17
N GLU A 123 -0.85 13.42 16.65
CA GLU A 123 -1.22 14.65 17.34
C GLU A 123 -2.74 14.82 17.36
N TYR A 124 -3.44 14.66 16.20
CA TYR A 124 -4.88 14.83 16.18
C TYR A 124 -5.63 13.69 16.89
N ILE A 125 -5.15 12.46 16.84
CA ILE A 125 -5.71 11.36 17.63
C ILE A 125 -5.58 11.67 19.12
N GLY A 126 -4.39 12.16 19.52
CA GLY A 126 -4.14 12.56 20.90
C GLY A 126 -5.08 13.67 21.40
N GLU A 127 -5.40 14.62 20.57
CA GLU A 127 -6.30 15.74 20.90
C GLU A 127 -7.78 15.36 20.85
N LEU A 128 -8.18 14.62 19.81
CA LEU A 128 -9.60 14.30 19.59
C LEU A 128 -10.12 13.17 20.48
N ILE A 129 -9.24 12.25 20.87
CA ILE A 129 -9.61 11.07 21.67
C ILE A 129 -8.82 11.07 23.00
N ASN A 130 -7.51 10.78 22.94
CA ASN A 130 -6.66 10.67 24.14
C ASN A 130 -5.16 10.69 23.76
N PRO A 131 -4.31 11.47 24.45
CA PRO A 131 -2.87 11.51 24.18
C PRO A 131 -2.15 10.16 24.26
N LYS A 132 -2.60 9.26 25.16
CA LYS A 132 -2.04 7.90 25.25
C LYS A 132 -2.37 7.09 24.00
N LEU A 133 -3.58 7.24 23.45
CA LEU A 133 -4.00 6.56 22.24
C LEU A 133 -3.20 7.05 21.03
N GLY A 134 -2.90 8.36 20.93
CA GLY A 134 -1.99 8.89 19.92
C GLY A 134 -0.58 8.29 19.99
N MET A 135 -0.08 8.00 21.18
CA MET A 135 1.22 7.32 21.35
C MET A 135 1.14 5.84 20.98
N VAL A 136 0.08 5.13 21.37
CA VAL A 136 -0.17 3.73 20.97
C VAL A 136 -0.24 3.64 19.44
N TYR A 137 -1.01 4.53 18.81
CA TYR A 137 -1.07 4.62 17.36
C TYR A 137 0.32 4.78 16.74
N ALA A 138 1.15 5.70 17.26
CA ALA A 138 2.49 5.94 16.71
C ALA A 138 3.41 4.71 16.81
N VAL A 139 3.37 4.00 17.93
CA VAL A 139 4.17 2.78 18.13
C VAL A 139 3.68 1.65 17.21
N CYS A 140 2.37 1.42 17.14
CA CYS A 140 1.78 0.42 16.24
C CYS A 140 2.04 0.74 14.77
N PHE A 141 2.02 2.04 14.40
CA PHE A 141 2.31 2.45 13.04
C PHE A 141 3.76 2.16 12.65
N VAL A 142 4.73 2.45 13.52
CA VAL A 142 6.14 2.11 13.26
C VAL A 142 6.34 0.60 13.19
N ALA A 143 5.68 -0.16 14.05
CA ALA A 143 5.71 -1.62 13.98
C ALA A 143 5.18 -2.12 12.62
N LEU A 144 4.02 -1.60 12.17
CA LEU A 144 3.47 -1.92 10.85
C LEU A 144 4.41 -1.51 9.72
N ALA A 145 4.91 -0.27 9.74
CA ALA A 145 5.74 0.26 8.66
C ALA A 145 7.08 -0.47 8.52
N VAL A 146 7.73 -0.82 9.64
CA VAL A 146 9.07 -1.44 9.61
C VAL A 146 8.98 -2.96 9.48
N PHE A 147 8.22 -3.63 10.34
CA PHE A 147 8.13 -5.09 10.32
C PHE A 147 7.11 -5.61 9.33
N GLY A 148 5.92 -4.99 9.28
CA GLY A 148 4.87 -5.39 8.34
C GLY A 148 5.27 -5.07 6.91
N PHE A 149 5.21 -3.80 6.53
CA PHE A 149 5.50 -3.38 5.17
C PHE A 149 6.98 -3.57 4.81
N GLY A 150 7.91 -3.09 5.66
CA GLY A 150 9.35 -3.24 5.42
C GLY A 150 9.80 -4.70 5.33
N GLY A 151 9.39 -5.55 6.27
CA GLY A 151 9.70 -6.98 6.27
C GLY A 151 9.17 -7.68 5.02
N PHE A 152 7.95 -7.33 4.57
CA PHE A 152 7.37 -7.87 3.35
C PHE A 152 8.21 -7.54 2.09
N GLN A 153 8.85 -6.37 2.04
CA GLN A 153 9.73 -6.00 0.93
C GLN A 153 10.97 -6.90 0.84
N PHE A 154 11.57 -7.24 1.97
CA PHE A 154 12.70 -8.19 1.98
C PHE A 154 12.27 -9.58 1.48
N SER A 155 11.10 -10.06 1.88
CA SER A 155 10.55 -11.32 1.37
C SER A 155 10.27 -11.27 -0.14
N GLY A 156 9.80 -10.14 -0.65
CA GLY A 156 9.60 -9.93 -2.08
C GLY A 156 10.90 -9.93 -2.87
N ILE A 157 11.95 -9.23 -2.40
CA ILE A 157 13.28 -9.25 -3.01
C ILE A 157 13.87 -10.68 -2.95
N ASP A 158 13.67 -11.40 -1.84
CA ASP A 158 14.10 -12.80 -1.72
C ASP A 158 13.44 -13.70 -2.76
N SER A 159 12.13 -13.52 -3.00
CA SER A 159 11.40 -14.28 -4.01
C SER A 159 11.90 -14.00 -5.43
N VAL A 160 12.19 -12.73 -5.75
CA VAL A 160 12.79 -12.36 -7.05
C VAL A 160 14.21 -12.89 -7.17
N THR A 161 15.00 -12.83 -6.09
CA THR A 161 16.37 -13.34 -6.09
C THR A 161 16.37 -14.84 -6.36
N LYS A 162 15.51 -15.61 -5.68
CA LYS A 162 15.35 -17.05 -5.96
C LYS A 162 14.96 -17.31 -7.41
N LEU A 163 13.95 -16.58 -7.92
CA LEU A 163 13.53 -16.72 -9.30
C LEU A 163 14.72 -16.57 -10.27
N VAL A 164 15.50 -15.51 -10.10
CA VAL A 164 16.64 -15.22 -10.99
C VAL A 164 17.75 -16.26 -10.82
N THR A 165 18.10 -16.62 -9.59
CA THR A 165 19.20 -17.56 -9.34
C THR A 165 18.85 -18.99 -9.74
N ASP A 166 17.66 -19.46 -9.39
CA ASP A 166 17.27 -20.85 -9.62
C ASP A 166 16.94 -21.11 -11.10
N GLN A 167 16.18 -20.21 -11.75
CA GLN A 167 15.73 -20.44 -13.13
C GLN A 167 16.72 -19.98 -14.20
N PHE A 168 17.46 -18.86 -13.96
CA PHE A 168 18.34 -18.29 -14.98
C PHE A 168 19.82 -18.60 -14.74
N MET A 169 20.25 -18.78 -13.49
CA MET A 169 21.65 -19.04 -13.16
C MET A 169 21.91 -20.51 -12.78
N GLY A 170 20.87 -21.32 -12.57
CA GLY A 170 20.99 -22.69 -12.11
C GLY A 170 21.66 -22.83 -10.73
N MET A 171 21.52 -21.77 -9.90
CA MET A 171 22.19 -21.67 -8.61
C MET A 171 21.18 -21.70 -7.47
N ASN A 172 21.26 -22.70 -6.61
CA ASN A 172 20.49 -22.75 -5.36
C ASN A 172 21.27 -22.04 -4.25
N LEU A 173 20.85 -20.84 -3.89
CA LEU A 173 21.47 -20.07 -2.82
C LEU A 173 21.13 -20.65 -1.44
N THR A 174 22.15 -20.83 -0.61
CA THR A 174 21.96 -21.14 0.82
C THR A 174 21.34 -19.95 1.54
N LEU A 175 20.73 -20.19 2.70
CA LEU A 175 20.13 -19.14 3.52
C LEU A 175 21.11 -18.00 3.88
N VAL A 176 22.38 -18.35 4.16
CA VAL A 176 23.43 -17.36 4.46
C VAL A 176 23.76 -16.52 3.23
N GLN A 177 23.86 -17.15 2.05
CA GLN A 177 24.11 -16.43 0.79
C GLN A 177 22.94 -15.49 0.47
N ARG A 178 21.70 -15.93 0.63
CA ARG A 178 20.52 -15.07 0.45
C ARG A 178 20.57 -13.89 1.40
N TYR A 179 20.88 -14.08 2.68
CA TYR A 179 21.05 -12.99 3.63
C TYR A 179 22.10 -11.97 3.15
N LEU A 180 23.28 -12.45 2.73
CA LEU A 180 24.37 -11.60 2.28
C LEU A 180 24.06 -10.88 0.95
N PHE A 181 23.34 -11.51 0.04
CA PHE A 181 23.01 -10.90 -1.25
C PHE A 181 21.73 -10.05 -1.24
N ILE A 182 20.90 -10.18 -0.23
CA ILE A 182 19.63 -9.44 -0.14
C ILE A 182 19.67 -8.42 1.01
N VAL A 183 19.80 -8.90 2.24
CA VAL A 183 19.68 -8.02 3.40
C VAL A 183 20.82 -7.01 3.47
N VAL A 184 22.05 -7.46 3.28
CA VAL A 184 23.23 -6.60 3.37
C VAL A 184 23.22 -5.47 2.33
N PRO A 185 23.00 -5.70 1.02
CA PRO A 185 22.95 -4.63 0.03
C PRO A 185 21.79 -3.67 0.25
N VAL A 186 20.59 -4.19 0.57
CA VAL A 186 19.42 -3.35 0.85
C VAL A 186 19.69 -2.43 2.04
N ILE A 187 20.21 -2.99 3.14
CA ILE A 187 20.56 -2.20 4.33
C ILE A 187 21.67 -1.19 4.02
N ALA A 188 22.66 -1.54 3.19
CA ALA A 188 23.73 -0.61 2.80
C ALA A 188 23.17 0.61 2.04
N VAL A 189 22.27 0.40 1.08
CA VAL A 189 21.61 1.49 0.34
C VAL A 189 20.74 2.34 1.27
N VAL A 190 19.92 1.71 2.10
CA VAL A 190 19.05 2.39 3.05
C VAL A 190 19.88 3.20 4.06
N ALA A 191 20.93 2.59 4.63
CA ALA A 191 21.82 3.26 5.58
C ALA A 191 22.53 4.46 4.95
N ALA A 192 23.04 4.33 3.72
CA ALA A 192 23.69 5.43 2.99
C ALA A 192 22.75 6.64 2.84
N LEU A 193 21.50 6.42 2.45
CA LEU A 193 20.52 7.49 2.28
C LEU A 193 20.09 8.11 3.62
N VAL A 194 19.83 7.27 4.64
CA VAL A 194 19.34 7.74 5.94
C VAL A 194 20.46 8.44 6.74
N LEU A 195 21.69 7.91 6.71
CA LEU A 195 22.85 8.50 7.39
C LEU A 195 23.35 9.79 6.73
N SER A 196 23.01 10.01 5.43
CA SER A 196 23.34 11.28 4.77
C SER A 196 22.71 12.49 5.48
N LYS A 197 21.58 12.30 6.18
CA LYS A 197 20.76 13.33 6.83
C LYS A 197 20.35 14.48 5.91
N LYS A 198 20.55 14.33 4.60
CA LYS A 198 20.21 15.34 3.57
C LYS A 198 18.82 15.02 3.04
N HIS A 199 17.85 15.80 3.48
CA HIS A 199 16.44 15.62 3.10
C HIS A 199 16.24 15.63 1.58
N GLU A 200 16.94 16.52 0.88
CA GLU A 200 16.88 16.64 -0.58
C GLU A 200 17.37 15.36 -1.28
N ILE A 201 18.50 14.78 -0.84
CA ILE A 201 19.03 13.54 -1.42
C ILE A 201 18.05 12.40 -1.21
N PHE A 202 17.49 12.29 0.02
CA PHE A 202 16.50 11.28 0.34
C PHE A 202 15.25 11.42 -0.53
N MET A 203 14.71 12.64 -0.66
CA MET A 203 13.53 12.92 -1.47
C MET A 203 13.75 12.65 -2.96
N ASN A 204 14.90 13.06 -3.50
CA ASN A 204 15.25 12.82 -4.90
C ASN A 204 15.41 11.32 -5.16
N ALA A 205 16.07 10.56 -4.27
CA ALA A 205 16.21 9.13 -4.39
C ALA A 205 14.83 8.43 -4.42
N MET A 206 13.94 8.77 -3.49
CA MET A 206 12.56 8.26 -3.47
C MET A 206 11.85 8.56 -4.80
N THR A 207 11.89 9.82 -5.26
CA THR A 207 11.20 10.26 -6.49
C THR A 207 11.72 9.53 -7.72
N TYR A 208 13.03 9.42 -7.89
CA TYR A 208 13.62 8.75 -9.06
C TYR A 208 13.37 7.24 -9.06
N MET A 209 13.54 6.58 -7.91
CA MET A 209 13.32 5.14 -7.80
C MET A 209 11.86 4.78 -8.10
N ILE A 210 10.91 5.41 -7.41
CA ILE A 210 9.49 5.09 -7.62
C ILE A 210 8.99 5.54 -9.00
N GLY A 211 9.44 6.70 -9.47
CA GLY A 211 9.09 7.20 -10.79
C GLY A 211 9.55 6.25 -11.89
N THR A 212 10.81 5.80 -11.85
CA THR A 212 11.34 4.81 -12.80
C THR A 212 10.60 3.49 -12.72
N ALA A 213 10.34 3.00 -11.51
CA ALA A 213 9.61 1.74 -11.31
C ALA A 213 8.20 1.80 -11.92
N VAL A 214 7.43 2.82 -11.59
CA VAL A 214 6.03 2.96 -12.02
C VAL A 214 5.93 3.24 -13.53
N VAL A 215 6.75 4.14 -14.06
CA VAL A 215 6.75 4.43 -15.50
C VAL A 215 7.17 3.19 -16.30
N GLY A 216 8.23 2.49 -15.89
CA GLY A 216 8.66 1.25 -16.52
C GLY A 216 7.56 0.18 -16.50
N TYR A 217 6.87 0.05 -15.37
CA TYR A 217 5.78 -0.91 -15.21
C TYR A 217 4.58 -0.59 -16.11
N PHE A 218 4.19 0.68 -16.26
CA PHE A 218 3.12 1.08 -17.18
C PHE A 218 3.51 0.90 -18.66
N ILE A 219 4.76 1.16 -19.03
CA ILE A 219 5.25 0.87 -20.39
C ILE A 219 5.17 -0.64 -20.66
N PHE A 220 5.66 -1.44 -19.73
CA PHE A 220 5.56 -2.90 -19.82
C PHE A 220 4.11 -3.36 -19.95
N PHE A 221 3.22 -2.88 -19.09
CA PHE A 221 1.81 -3.27 -19.12
C PHE A 221 1.13 -2.87 -20.43
N THR A 222 1.40 -1.68 -20.93
CA THR A 222 0.88 -1.24 -22.23
C THR A 222 1.31 -2.19 -23.35
N LEU A 223 2.58 -2.56 -23.39
CA LEU A 223 3.10 -3.54 -24.36
C LEU A 223 2.44 -4.92 -24.17
N PHE A 224 2.25 -5.35 -22.92
CA PHE A 224 1.59 -6.61 -22.60
C PHE A 224 0.16 -6.63 -23.14
N VAL A 225 -0.65 -5.59 -22.87
CA VAL A 225 -2.02 -5.46 -23.34
C VAL A 225 -2.09 -5.40 -24.87
N ILE A 226 -1.21 -4.68 -25.54
CA ILE A 226 -1.16 -4.64 -27.01
C ILE A 226 -0.95 -6.05 -27.57
N LYS A 227 -0.02 -6.81 -27.03
CA LYS A 227 0.28 -8.18 -27.47
C LYS A 227 -0.80 -9.20 -27.11
N THR A 228 -1.58 -8.94 -26.07
CA THR A 228 -2.70 -9.78 -25.62
C THR A 228 -4.07 -9.18 -25.91
N SER A 229 -4.16 -8.26 -26.88
CA SER A 229 -5.39 -7.54 -27.18
C SER A 229 -6.58 -8.44 -27.55
N GLY A 230 -6.31 -9.62 -28.16
CA GLY A 230 -7.32 -10.64 -28.43
C GLY A 230 -7.95 -11.26 -27.18
N TYR A 231 -7.28 -11.16 -26.02
CA TYR A 231 -7.80 -11.66 -24.75
C TYR A 231 -8.77 -10.68 -24.06
N ILE A 232 -8.76 -9.41 -24.41
CA ILE A 232 -9.61 -8.39 -23.76
C ILE A 232 -11.09 -8.77 -23.72
N PRO A 233 -11.72 -9.26 -24.81
CA PRO A 233 -13.11 -9.68 -24.75
C PRO A 233 -13.35 -10.84 -23.77
N THR A 234 -12.44 -11.83 -23.74
CA THR A 234 -12.49 -12.96 -22.82
C THR A 234 -12.38 -12.49 -21.36
N TYR A 235 -11.46 -11.57 -21.08
CA TYR A 235 -11.31 -10.99 -19.74
C TYR A 235 -12.64 -10.38 -19.25
N PHE A 236 -13.31 -9.57 -20.08
CA PHE A 236 -14.58 -8.96 -19.66
C PHE A 236 -15.74 -9.96 -19.60
N ALA A 237 -15.74 -11.00 -20.43
CA ALA A 237 -16.71 -12.09 -20.33
C ALA A 237 -16.56 -12.85 -19.00
N ASN A 238 -15.34 -13.20 -18.62
CA ASN A 238 -15.01 -13.83 -17.33
C ASN A 238 -15.37 -12.94 -16.13
N VAL A 239 -15.13 -11.63 -16.22
CA VAL A 239 -15.59 -10.65 -15.22
C VAL A 239 -17.10 -10.75 -15.03
N LEU A 240 -17.86 -10.69 -16.13
CA LEU A 240 -19.32 -10.70 -16.07
C LEU A 240 -19.83 -12.02 -15.50
N GLU A 241 -19.29 -13.14 -15.97
CA GLU A 241 -19.67 -14.47 -15.49
C GLU A 241 -19.35 -14.64 -14.00
N GLY A 242 -18.13 -14.29 -13.56
CA GLY A 242 -17.75 -14.40 -12.15
C GLY A 242 -18.53 -13.48 -11.21
N MET A 243 -19.09 -12.36 -11.73
CA MET A 243 -19.95 -11.48 -10.94
C MET A 243 -21.40 -11.93 -10.89
N THR A 244 -21.92 -12.49 -11.98
CA THR A 244 -23.35 -12.82 -12.12
C THR A 244 -23.66 -14.27 -11.83
N ASN A 245 -22.71 -15.17 -12.09
CA ASN A 245 -22.85 -16.61 -11.95
C ASN A 245 -21.61 -17.26 -11.33
N PRO A 246 -21.19 -16.85 -10.10
CA PRO A 246 -20.03 -17.44 -9.44
C PRO A 246 -20.32 -18.92 -9.08
N VAL A 247 -19.27 -19.75 -9.08
CA VAL A 247 -19.38 -21.19 -8.82
C VAL A 247 -20.03 -21.47 -7.46
N ASN A 248 -19.65 -20.71 -6.42
CA ASN A 248 -20.19 -20.86 -5.07
C ASN A 248 -21.38 -19.91 -4.80
N GLY A 249 -22.04 -19.38 -5.82
CA GLY A 249 -23.16 -18.48 -5.66
C GLY A 249 -22.86 -17.26 -4.79
N PHE A 250 -23.75 -16.92 -3.88
CA PHE A 250 -23.60 -15.74 -3.02
C PHE A 250 -22.31 -15.76 -2.15
N SER A 251 -21.85 -16.93 -1.71
CA SER A 251 -20.61 -17.04 -0.93
C SER A 251 -19.37 -16.70 -1.76
N GLY A 252 -19.34 -17.04 -3.06
CA GLY A 252 -18.30 -16.63 -3.97
C GLY A 252 -18.25 -15.10 -4.18
N ILE A 253 -19.41 -14.46 -4.34
CA ILE A 253 -19.51 -13.00 -4.39
C ILE A 253 -18.94 -12.36 -3.13
N MET A 254 -19.37 -12.84 -1.96
CA MET A 254 -18.90 -12.30 -0.67
C MET A 254 -17.40 -12.51 -0.47
N LEU A 255 -16.87 -13.66 -0.86
CA LEU A 255 -15.43 -13.94 -0.77
C LEU A 255 -14.64 -12.99 -1.69
N GLY A 256 -15.07 -12.82 -2.95
CA GLY A 256 -14.46 -11.89 -3.90
C GLY A 256 -14.45 -10.46 -3.37
N PHE A 257 -15.58 -10.01 -2.82
CA PHE A 257 -15.70 -8.69 -2.20
C PHE A 257 -14.74 -8.52 -1.00
N VAL A 258 -14.72 -9.48 -0.08
CA VAL A 258 -13.86 -9.42 1.13
C VAL A 258 -12.39 -9.40 0.73
N LEU A 259 -11.94 -10.34 -0.12
CA LEU A 259 -10.55 -10.39 -0.57
C LEU A 259 -10.15 -9.15 -1.37
N GLY A 260 -11.02 -8.68 -2.25
CA GLY A 260 -10.79 -7.46 -3.03
C GLY A 260 -10.64 -6.22 -2.13
N MET A 261 -11.55 -6.04 -1.16
CA MET A 261 -11.50 -4.94 -0.22
C MET A 261 -10.27 -4.98 0.70
N GLN A 262 -9.88 -6.16 1.15
CA GLN A 262 -8.64 -6.34 1.91
C GLN A 262 -7.45 -5.80 1.13
N LYS A 263 -7.35 -6.11 -0.16
CA LYS A 263 -6.23 -5.66 -1.00
C LYS A 263 -6.26 -4.16 -1.21
N VAL A 264 -7.40 -3.55 -1.42
CA VAL A 264 -7.50 -2.08 -1.51
C VAL A 264 -7.01 -1.41 -0.22
N LEU A 265 -7.44 -1.87 0.94
CA LEU A 265 -7.00 -1.30 2.23
C LEU A 265 -5.51 -1.50 2.48
N GLN A 266 -4.98 -2.69 2.19
CA GLN A 266 -3.57 -3.01 2.38
C GLN A 266 -2.64 -2.25 1.42
N THR A 267 -3.06 -2.05 0.16
CA THR A 267 -2.20 -1.43 -0.86
C THR A 267 -2.37 0.09 -0.94
N ALA A 268 -3.59 0.60 -0.79
CA ALA A 268 -3.87 2.03 -0.89
C ALA A 268 -3.74 2.79 0.44
N GLU A 269 -3.50 2.08 1.55
CA GLU A 269 -3.29 2.63 2.91
C GLU A 269 -4.35 3.66 3.35
N THR A 270 -5.57 3.55 2.79
CA THR A 270 -6.66 4.50 3.05
C THR A 270 -7.16 4.39 4.48
N GLY A 271 -7.26 5.51 5.15
CA GLY A 271 -7.68 5.55 6.55
C GLY A 271 -6.61 5.15 7.55
N LEU A 272 -5.39 4.85 7.09
CA LEU A 272 -4.26 4.49 7.94
C LEU A 272 -3.58 5.70 8.60
N GLY A 273 -3.67 6.90 7.99
CA GLY A 273 -2.96 8.10 8.42
C GLY A 273 -1.67 8.39 7.65
N ALA A 274 -1.25 7.48 6.79
CA ALA A 274 -0.02 7.60 6.01
C ALA A 274 -0.02 8.83 5.10
N LEU A 275 -1.10 9.02 4.35
CA LEU A 275 -1.27 10.15 3.43
C LEU A 275 -1.35 11.49 4.16
N ALA A 276 -1.98 11.51 5.33
CA ALA A 276 -1.99 12.67 6.20
C ALA A 276 -0.59 13.07 6.66
N MET A 277 0.28 12.11 7.00
CA MET A 277 1.70 12.39 7.34
C MET A 277 2.50 12.92 6.16
N ALA A 278 2.33 12.34 4.97
CA ALA A 278 3.00 12.80 3.76
C ALA A 278 2.56 14.22 3.36
N ALA A 279 1.30 14.53 3.52
CA ALA A 279 0.74 15.85 3.21
C ALA A 279 1.28 16.97 4.10
N GLN A 280 1.71 16.67 5.34
CA GLN A 280 2.32 17.68 6.22
C GLN A 280 3.68 18.18 5.74
N GLU A 281 4.31 17.50 4.78
CA GLU A 281 5.62 17.90 4.23
C GLU A 281 5.53 19.11 3.31
N ALA A 282 4.46 19.22 2.54
CA ALA A 282 4.31 20.27 1.55
C ALA A 282 3.60 21.50 2.14
N ASP A 283 4.11 22.68 1.82
CA ASP A 283 3.42 23.95 2.06
C ASP A 283 2.33 24.13 0.99
N THR A 284 1.26 23.35 1.13
CA THR A 284 0.10 23.35 0.23
C THR A 284 -1.17 23.67 0.98
N GLN A 285 -2.11 24.28 0.27
CA GLN A 285 -3.45 24.51 0.80
C GLN A 285 -4.16 23.16 1.10
N PRO A 286 -5.07 23.07 2.06
CA PRO A 286 -5.73 21.82 2.43
C PRO A 286 -6.37 21.07 1.24
N ARG A 287 -7.01 21.79 0.32
CA ARG A 287 -7.61 21.18 -0.89
C ARG A 287 -6.57 20.65 -1.86
N GLU A 288 -5.47 21.39 -2.06
CA GLU A 288 -4.37 20.92 -2.92
C GLU A 288 -3.77 19.63 -2.38
N ALA A 289 -3.44 19.61 -1.08
CA ALA A 289 -2.91 18.42 -0.45
C ALA A 289 -3.85 17.21 -0.59
N ALA A 290 -5.15 17.41 -0.38
CA ALA A 290 -6.16 16.37 -0.52
C ALA A 290 -6.30 15.86 -1.97
N MET A 291 -6.20 16.75 -2.96
CA MET A 291 -6.19 16.33 -4.38
C MET A 291 -4.90 15.59 -4.75
N ILE A 292 -3.76 16.02 -4.22
CA ILE A 292 -2.47 15.35 -4.43
C ILE A 292 -2.50 13.93 -3.84
N SER A 293 -3.13 13.72 -2.69
CA SER A 293 -3.21 12.40 -2.05
C SER A 293 -4.00 11.37 -2.87
N LEU A 294 -4.89 11.79 -3.77
CA LEU A 294 -5.61 10.89 -4.67
C LEU A 294 -4.68 10.26 -5.71
N ILE A 295 -3.62 10.96 -6.14
CA ILE A 295 -2.71 10.49 -7.18
C ILE A 295 -2.02 9.17 -6.78
N PRO A 296 -1.26 9.11 -5.66
CA PRO A 296 -0.63 7.87 -5.24
C PRO A 296 -1.66 6.76 -4.95
N THR A 297 -2.80 7.09 -4.35
CA THR A 297 -3.85 6.12 -4.06
C THR A 297 -4.40 5.46 -5.33
N ILE A 298 -4.76 6.27 -6.34
CA ILE A 298 -5.28 5.77 -7.62
C ILE A 298 -4.22 4.96 -8.37
N ILE A 299 -2.98 5.46 -8.46
CA ILE A 299 -1.90 4.75 -9.14
C ILE A 299 -1.66 3.40 -8.46
N THR A 300 -1.64 3.36 -7.14
CA THR A 300 -1.44 2.11 -6.38
C THR A 300 -2.56 1.11 -6.63
N VAL A 301 -3.82 1.55 -6.64
CA VAL A 301 -4.96 0.68 -6.97
C VAL A 301 -4.86 0.15 -8.40
N VAL A 302 -4.51 1.01 -9.36
CA VAL A 302 -4.36 0.58 -10.76
C VAL A 302 -3.23 -0.44 -10.90
N VAL A 303 -2.05 -0.15 -10.35
CA VAL A 303 -0.89 -1.04 -10.40
C VAL A 303 -1.19 -2.38 -9.73
N SER A 304 -1.72 -2.35 -8.52
CA SER A 304 -1.94 -3.58 -7.75
C SER A 304 -3.16 -4.38 -8.23
N ILE A 305 -4.28 -3.74 -8.47
CA ILE A 305 -5.52 -4.46 -8.78
C ILE A 305 -5.67 -4.68 -10.28
N VAL A 306 -5.63 -3.63 -11.09
CA VAL A 306 -5.93 -3.75 -12.53
C VAL A 306 -4.84 -4.49 -13.26
N VAL A 307 -3.59 -4.04 -13.10
CA VAL A 307 -2.47 -4.61 -13.87
C VAL A 307 -2.19 -6.04 -13.43
N THR A 308 -2.07 -6.26 -12.12
CA THR A 308 -1.71 -7.59 -11.60
C THR A 308 -2.80 -8.62 -11.90
N SER A 309 -4.09 -8.26 -11.75
CA SER A 309 -5.17 -9.20 -12.05
C SER A 309 -5.30 -9.52 -13.53
N TYR A 310 -5.13 -8.54 -14.43
CA TYR A 310 -5.19 -8.77 -15.87
C TYR A 310 -4.09 -9.73 -16.33
N ILE A 311 -2.86 -9.53 -15.88
CA ILE A 311 -1.73 -10.41 -16.24
C ILE A 311 -1.94 -11.81 -15.64
N ALA A 312 -2.41 -11.90 -14.39
CA ALA A 312 -2.68 -13.18 -13.74
C ALA A 312 -3.80 -13.94 -14.44
N SER A 313 -4.88 -13.26 -14.79
CA SER A 313 -6.00 -13.83 -15.53
C SER A 313 -5.58 -14.38 -16.90
N TYR A 314 -4.82 -13.58 -17.65
CA TYR A 314 -4.24 -14.06 -18.92
C TYR A 314 -3.34 -15.29 -18.70
N GLY A 315 -2.53 -15.30 -17.64
CA GLY A 315 -1.64 -16.41 -17.31
C GLY A 315 -2.41 -17.68 -16.95
N ILE A 316 -3.58 -17.58 -16.31
CA ILE A 316 -4.47 -18.71 -16.04
C ILE A 316 -5.05 -19.25 -17.34
N ASP A 317 -5.59 -18.38 -18.18
CA ASP A 317 -6.17 -18.75 -19.49
C ASP A 317 -5.14 -19.41 -20.42
N ALA A 318 -3.89 -18.92 -20.38
CA ALA A 318 -2.77 -19.50 -21.12
C ALA A 318 -2.19 -20.78 -20.48
N GLY A 319 -2.70 -21.23 -19.33
CA GLY A 319 -2.21 -22.43 -18.63
C GLY A 319 -0.82 -22.27 -17.98
N ILE A 320 -0.34 -21.03 -17.77
CA ILE A 320 0.95 -20.74 -17.17
C ILE A 320 0.83 -20.58 -15.65
N ILE A 321 -0.24 -19.90 -15.20
CA ILE A 321 -0.52 -19.69 -13.77
C ILE A 321 -1.49 -20.77 -13.30
N THR A 322 -1.04 -21.53 -12.32
CA THR A 322 -1.83 -22.61 -11.71
C THR A 322 -2.10 -22.34 -10.23
N PHE A 323 -1.46 -21.31 -9.66
CA PHE A 323 -1.48 -20.98 -8.24
C PHE A 323 -1.03 -22.11 -7.31
N GLN A 324 -0.23 -23.05 -7.83
CA GLN A 324 0.37 -24.10 -7.01
C GLN A 324 1.59 -23.53 -6.27
N GLY A 325 1.76 -23.93 -5.01
CA GLY A 325 2.91 -23.54 -4.21
C GLY A 325 2.76 -22.23 -3.45
N GLY A 326 3.88 -21.74 -2.95
CA GLY A 326 3.98 -20.54 -2.10
C GLY A 326 4.05 -19.22 -2.86
N ALA A 327 4.44 -18.16 -2.17
CA ALA A 327 4.52 -16.81 -2.76
C ALA A 327 5.60 -16.72 -3.87
N ALA A 328 6.73 -17.42 -3.71
CA ALA A 328 7.81 -17.41 -4.68
C ALA A 328 7.42 -18.10 -5.99
N GLU A 329 6.73 -19.25 -5.90
CA GLU A 329 6.26 -20.00 -7.04
C GLU A 329 5.21 -19.22 -7.83
N ARG A 330 4.23 -18.61 -7.15
CA ARG A 330 3.22 -17.75 -7.77
C ARG A 330 3.84 -16.52 -8.45
N LEU A 331 4.88 -15.95 -7.85
CA LEU A 331 5.63 -14.85 -8.47
C LEU A 331 6.36 -15.33 -9.72
N ALA A 332 6.96 -16.53 -9.69
CA ALA A 332 7.61 -17.13 -10.83
C ALA A 332 6.67 -17.39 -12.00
N GLU A 333 5.46 -17.91 -11.74
CA GLU A 333 4.40 -18.08 -12.75
C GLU A 333 3.99 -16.73 -13.37
N TYR A 334 3.82 -15.71 -12.55
CA TYR A 334 3.47 -14.35 -13.01
C TYR A 334 4.57 -13.73 -13.88
N PHE A 335 5.83 -13.86 -13.47
CA PHE A 335 6.98 -13.37 -14.24
C PHE A 335 7.19 -14.18 -15.52
N GLY A 336 6.94 -15.51 -15.47
CA GLY A 336 6.93 -16.39 -16.64
C GLY A 336 5.87 -15.96 -17.66
N THR A 337 4.67 -15.59 -17.20
CA THR A 337 3.62 -15.05 -18.06
C THR A 337 4.07 -13.76 -18.75
N ALA A 338 4.67 -12.85 -18.01
CA ALA A 338 5.20 -11.61 -18.57
C ALA A 338 6.31 -11.86 -19.59
N GLN A 339 7.23 -12.79 -19.29
CA GLN A 339 8.33 -13.18 -20.17
C GLN A 339 7.82 -13.83 -21.45
N GLN A 340 6.82 -14.71 -21.37
CA GLN A 340 6.25 -15.37 -22.54
C GLN A 340 5.63 -14.35 -23.51
N VAL A 341 4.95 -13.33 -23.01
CA VAL A 341 4.27 -12.32 -23.83
C VAL A 341 5.22 -11.25 -24.34
N THR A 342 6.11 -10.73 -23.46
CA THR A 342 6.93 -9.54 -23.77
C THR A 342 8.42 -9.83 -23.85
N GLY A 343 8.83 -11.09 -23.67
CA GLY A 343 10.23 -11.52 -23.72
C GLY A 343 11.01 -11.04 -22.49
N MET A 344 12.33 -10.97 -22.64
CA MET A 344 13.22 -10.52 -21.56
C MET A 344 12.94 -9.10 -21.07
N PHE A 345 12.33 -8.26 -21.90
CA PHE A 345 11.94 -6.91 -21.50
C PHE A 345 10.99 -6.93 -20.30
N GLY A 346 9.91 -7.72 -20.37
CA GLY A 346 8.95 -7.82 -19.27
C GLY A 346 9.59 -8.37 -17.99
N LEU A 347 10.42 -9.39 -18.10
CA LEU A 347 11.12 -9.96 -16.96
C LEU A 347 12.01 -8.92 -16.27
N VAL A 348 12.86 -8.22 -17.02
CA VAL A 348 13.76 -7.20 -16.48
C VAL A 348 13.00 -6.06 -15.83
N VAL A 349 11.92 -5.57 -16.48
CA VAL A 349 11.11 -4.49 -15.92
C VAL A 349 10.42 -4.92 -14.62
N LEU A 350 9.89 -6.15 -14.55
CA LEU A 350 9.26 -6.66 -13.33
C LEU A 350 10.27 -6.85 -12.19
N CYS A 351 11.46 -7.37 -12.48
CA CYS A 351 12.54 -7.46 -11.49
C CYS A 351 12.93 -6.07 -10.98
N ALA A 352 13.14 -5.10 -11.88
CA ALA A 352 13.49 -3.73 -11.52
C ALA A 352 12.36 -3.06 -10.72
N PHE A 353 11.11 -3.21 -11.15
CA PHE A 353 9.93 -2.72 -10.42
C PHE A 353 9.90 -3.26 -9.00
N THR A 354 10.07 -4.56 -8.83
CA THR A 354 10.00 -5.20 -7.51
C THR A 354 11.10 -4.70 -6.58
N VAL A 355 12.34 -4.59 -7.06
CA VAL A 355 13.47 -4.13 -6.25
C VAL A 355 13.36 -2.64 -5.92
N LEU A 356 13.06 -1.79 -6.90
CA LEU A 356 12.97 -0.34 -6.69
C LEU A 356 11.79 0.03 -5.79
N SER A 357 10.63 -0.59 -6.00
CA SER A 357 9.45 -0.36 -5.16
C SER A 357 9.66 -0.89 -3.74
N ALA A 358 10.34 -2.02 -3.57
CA ALA A 358 10.71 -2.51 -2.24
C ALA A 358 11.62 -1.52 -1.49
N LEU A 359 12.66 -1.01 -2.15
CA LEU A 359 13.56 -0.02 -1.55
C LEU A 359 12.82 1.25 -1.15
N THR A 360 11.92 1.76 -2.00
CA THR A 360 11.15 2.97 -1.67
C THR A 360 10.18 2.74 -0.51
N THR A 361 9.55 1.57 -0.40
CA THR A 361 8.69 1.25 0.74
C THR A 361 9.49 1.14 2.04
N ILE A 362 10.67 0.54 2.01
CA ILE A 362 11.58 0.50 3.18
C ILE A 362 11.99 1.93 3.58
N LEU A 363 12.37 2.78 2.64
CA LEU A 363 12.69 4.18 2.92
C LEU A 363 11.47 4.97 3.43
N GLY A 364 10.27 4.68 2.90
CA GLY A 364 9.01 5.24 3.36
C GLY A 364 8.74 4.94 4.84
N SER A 365 9.10 3.75 5.32
CA SER A 365 8.97 3.39 6.74
C SER A 365 9.84 4.26 7.65
N TYR A 366 11.06 4.62 7.22
CA TYR A 366 11.90 5.60 7.91
C TYR A 366 11.25 6.98 7.94
N TYR A 367 10.72 7.44 6.80
CA TYR A 367 10.03 8.71 6.71
C TYR A 367 8.88 8.79 7.72
N TYR A 368 8.00 7.80 7.79
CA TYR A 368 6.89 7.76 8.73
C TYR A 368 7.36 7.75 10.19
N MET A 369 8.41 6.99 10.50
CA MET A 369 8.99 6.99 11.84
C MET A 369 9.47 8.40 12.25
N THR A 370 10.10 9.16 11.35
CA THR A 370 10.55 10.52 11.63
C THR A 370 9.42 11.52 11.85
N LYS A 371 8.25 11.28 11.22
CA LYS A 371 7.06 12.12 11.41
C LYS A 371 6.34 11.85 12.74
N LEU A 372 6.36 10.61 13.19
CA LEU A 372 5.69 10.20 14.43
C LEU A 372 6.52 10.50 15.69
N PHE A 373 7.84 10.60 15.57
CA PHE A 373 8.75 10.86 16.69
C PHE A 373 9.54 12.15 16.48
N LYS A 374 9.80 12.86 17.58
CA LYS A 374 10.39 14.22 17.57
C LYS A 374 11.72 14.29 16.82
N LYS A 375 11.91 15.33 16.01
CA LYS A 375 13.14 15.64 15.25
C LYS A 375 14.39 15.88 16.14
N ASN A 376 14.23 16.24 17.42
CA ASN A 376 15.34 16.59 18.32
C ASN A 376 16.31 15.43 18.61
N HIS A 377 15.97 14.21 18.24
CA HIS A 377 16.78 13.01 18.46
C HIS A 377 17.10 12.26 17.17
N ILE A 378 17.41 12.98 16.09
CA ILE A 378 17.57 12.39 14.76
C ILE A 378 18.56 11.22 14.73
N ASN A 379 19.72 11.34 15.39
CA ASN A 379 20.73 10.27 15.45
C ASN A 379 20.21 9.02 16.16
N LYS A 380 19.47 9.21 17.25
CA LYS A 380 18.85 8.12 18.01
C LYS A 380 17.76 7.44 17.16
N ASN A 381 16.93 8.23 16.47
CA ASN A 381 15.89 7.69 15.59
C ASN A 381 16.49 6.90 14.43
N ILE A 382 17.58 7.38 13.82
CA ILE A 382 18.29 6.66 12.77
C ILE A 382 18.84 5.33 13.31
N ALA A 383 19.52 5.33 14.46
CA ALA A 383 20.09 4.11 15.04
C ALA A 383 18.98 3.08 15.36
N ILE A 384 17.89 3.52 15.98
CA ILE A 384 16.74 2.66 16.28
C ILE A 384 16.16 2.10 14.96
N TYR A 385 15.94 2.95 13.96
CA TYR A 385 15.42 2.52 12.68
C TYR A 385 16.30 1.45 12.02
N LEU A 386 17.61 1.68 11.95
CA LEU A 386 18.53 0.72 11.33
C LEU A 386 18.53 -0.63 12.07
N VAL A 387 18.49 -0.63 13.41
CA VAL A 387 18.37 -1.88 14.18
C VAL A 387 17.07 -2.59 13.87
N LEU A 388 15.95 -1.86 13.84
CA LEU A 388 14.63 -2.46 13.57
C LEU A 388 14.52 -3.00 12.13
N ILE A 389 15.04 -2.28 11.13
CA ILE A 389 14.94 -2.72 9.75
C ILE A 389 15.88 -3.88 9.43
N ILE A 390 17.05 -3.96 10.09
CA ILE A 390 17.92 -5.15 10.03
C ILE A 390 17.21 -6.35 10.63
N ALA A 391 16.56 -6.18 11.78
CA ALA A 391 15.77 -7.25 12.39
C ALA A 391 14.62 -7.70 11.47
N ALA A 392 13.89 -6.76 10.85
CA ALA A 392 12.82 -7.08 9.91
C ALA A 392 13.32 -7.87 8.68
N GLY A 393 14.45 -7.45 8.08
CA GLY A 393 15.07 -8.16 6.96
C GLY A 393 15.56 -9.56 7.35
N THR A 394 16.15 -9.69 8.54
CA THR A 394 16.58 -10.99 9.07
C THR A 394 15.37 -11.93 9.25
N LEU A 395 14.32 -11.48 9.92
CA LEU A 395 13.11 -12.27 10.12
C LEU A 395 12.46 -12.69 8.79
N ALA A 396 12.44 -11.80 7.81
CA ALA A 396 11.85 -12.07 6.50
C ALA A 396 12.60 -13.20 5.75
N VAL A 397 13.93 -13.12 5.67
CA VAL A 397 14.76 -14.12 4.97
C VAL A 397 14.77 -15.47 5.70
N PHE A 398 14.66 -15.46 7.03
CA PHE A 398 14.55 -16.69 7.82
C PHE A 398 13.12 -17.29 7.85
N GLY A 399 12.19 -16.70 7.10
CA GLY A 399 10.85 -17.30 6.88
C GLY A 399 9.88 -17.12 8.02
N ALA A 400 10.01 -16.06 8.80
CA ALA A 400 9.05 -15.74 9.87
C ALA A 400 7.75 -15.13 9.31
N ASN A 401 6.92 -15.97 8.65
CA ASN A 401 5.64 -15.55 8.05
C ASN A 401 4.66 -14.92 9.06
N VAL A 402 4.79 -15.25 10.33
CA VAL A 402 4.05 -14.64 11.45
C VAL A 402 4.04 -13.11 11.41
N VAL A 403 5.13 -12.50 10.94
CA VAL A 403 5.23 -11.03 10.84
C VAL A 403 4.24 -10.48 9.81
N PHE A 404 3.99 -11.22 8.73
CA PHE A 404 3.05 -10.80 7.67
C PHE A 404 1.59 -10.97 8.07
N GLU A 405 1.28 -12.01 8.81
CA GLU A 405 -0.07 -12.22 9.35
C GLU A 405 -0.43 -11.15 10.39
N ALA A 406 0.54 -10.65 11.16
CA ALA A 406 0.34 -9.56 12.11
C ALA A 406 0.01 -8.21 11.44
N VAL A 407 0.32 -8.03 10.15
CA VAL A 407 -0.01 -6.81 9.38
C VAL A 407 -1.49 -6.50 9.46
N ASP A 408 -2.35 -7.49 9.26
CA ASP A 408 -3.80 -7.30 9.29
C ASP A 408 -4.29 -6.80 10.64
N LEU A 409 -3.77 -7.36 11.75
CA LEU A 409 -4.16 -6.93 13.09
C LEU A 409 -3.74 -5.49 13.37
N LEU A 410 -2.54 -5.10 12.93
CA LEU A 410 -2.08 -3.72 13.06
C LEU A 410 -2.89 -2.76 12.21
N LEU A 411 -3.29 -3.17 10.99
CA LEU A 411 -4.18 -2.39 10.14
C LEU A 411 -5.54 -2.14 10.81
N PHE A 412 -6.15 -3.16 11.42
CA PHE A 412 -7.42 -2.99 12.16
C PHE A 412 -7.31 -1.95 13.25
N VAL A 413 -6.27 -2.05 14.07
CA VAL A 413 -6.05 -1.13 15.18
C VAL A 413 -5.82 0.29 14.67
N LEU A 414 -4.95 0.47 13.70
CA LEU A 414 -4.54 1.78 13.20
C LEU A 414 -5.65 2.48 12.43
N CYS A 415 -6.27 1.78 11.46
CA CYS A 415 -7.38 2.34 10.70
C CYS A 415 -8.60 2.59 11.59
N GLY A 416 -8.89 1.66 12.52
CA GLY A 416 -9.99 1.83 13.48
C GLY A 416 -9.84 3.07 14.33
N ILE A 417 -8.66 3.31 14.90
CA ILE A 417 -8.36 4.50 15.70
C ILE A 417 -8.41 5.75 14.82
N ASN A 418 -7.73 5.74 13.68
CA ASN A 418 -7.59 6.91 12.82
C ASN A 418 -8.93 7.36 12.22
N VAL A 419 -9.69 6.44 11.62
CA VAL A 419 -10.98 6.76 11.00
C VAL A 419 -11.99 7.21 12.06
N THR A 420 -11.95 6.64 13.27
CA THR A 420 -12.76 7.11 14.41
C THR A 420 -12.42 8.54 14.81
N ALA A 421 -11.12 8.88 14.90
CA ALA A 421 -10.70 10.25 15.20
C ALA A 421 -11.18 11.23 14.13
N LEU A 422 -11.06 10.88 12.86
CA LEU A 422 -11.55 11.70 11.75
C LEU A 422 -13.08 11.86 11.77
N ALA A 423 -13.82 10.81 12.12
CA ALA A 423 -15.27 10.90 12.29
C ALA A 423 -15.64 11.87 13.44
N ILE A 424 -14.96 11.78 14.58
CA ILE A 424 -15.14 12.71 15.71
C ILE A 424 -14.86 14.15 15.27
N PHE A 425 -13.77 14.39 14.53
CA PHE A 425 -13.48 15.72 13.97
C PHE A 425 -14.63 16.23 13.11
N THR A 426 -15.09 15.42 12.15
CA THR A 426 -16.16 15.83 11.24
C THR A 426 -17.51 16.08 11.92
N ILE A 427 -17.76 15.48 13.07
CA ILE A 427 -19.01 15.66 13.84
C ILE A 427 -18.93 16.89 14.76
N LYS A 428 -17.84 16.99 15.54
CA LYS A 428 -17.79 17.90 16.69
C LYS A 428 -16.88 19.12 16.50
N LYS A 429 -15.71 18.95 15.89
CA LYS A 429 -14.61 19.91 15.95
C LYS A 429 -14.38 20.77 14.71
N TRP A 430 -14.87 20.35 13.54
CA TRP A 430 -14.63 21.09 12.29
C TRP A 430 -15.11 22.54 12.30
N LYS A 431 -16.14 22.84 13.14
CA LYS A 431 -16.69 24.19 13.23
C LYS A 431 -15.71 25.21 13.81
N ASP A 432 -14.75 24.76 14.61
CA ASP A 432 -13.69 25.60 15.19
C ASP A 432 -12.74 26.13 14.11
N TYR A 433 -12.77 25.54 12.91
CA TYR A 433 -11.93 25.85 11.75
C TYR A 433 -12.70 26.51 10.59
N VAL A 434 -13.93 26.99 10.82
CA VAL A 434 -14.70 27.70 9.77
C VAL A 434 -14.03 29.03 9.47
N ILE A 435 -13.78 29.27 8.19
CA ILE A 435 -13.27 30.58 7.71
C ILE A 435 -14.40 31.60 7.86
N THR A 436 -14.19 32.66 8.64
CA THR A 436 -15.12 33.74 8.80
C THR A 436 -14.78 34.88 7.82
N ASP A 437 -15.79 35.48 7.20
CA ASP A 437 -15.62 36.61 6.24
C ASP A 437 -14.81 37.82 6.80
N LYS A 438 -14.61 37.86 8.13
CA LYS A 438 -13.76 38.87 8.79
C LYS A 438 -12.25 38.65 8.55
N GLU A 439 -11.83 37.43 8.32
CA GLU A 439 -10.43 37.12 8.02
C GLU A 439 -10.06 37.37 6.56
N ASP A 440 -11.04 37.30 5.65
CA ASP A 440 -10.82 37.62 4.22
C ASP A 440 -10.52 39.08 3.96
N LYS A 441 -11.04 39.99 4.82
CA LYS A 441 -10.79 41.44 4.71
C LYS A 441 -9.43 41.89 5.27
N LYS A 442 -8.66 41.00 5.93
CA LYS A 442 -7.34 41.33 6.47
C LYS A 442 -6.17 40.91 5.55
N ILE A 443 -6.46 40.13 4.49
CA ILE A 443 -5.44 39.52 3.60
C ILE A 443 -5.62 40.02 2.14
N ALA A 444 -6.70 40.77 1.85
CA ALA A 444 -6.89 41.52 0.60
C ALA A 444 -6.35 42.95 0.76
#